data_4467d1f196f9dc133fcdef3bb10c9b66
#
_entry.id   4467d1f196f9dc133fcdef3bb10c9b66
#
_cell.length_a   1.000
_cell.length_b   1.000
_cell.length_c   1.000
_cell.angle_alpha   90.00
_cell.angle_beta   90.00
_cell.angle_gamma   90.00
#
_symmetry.space_group_name_H-M   'P 1'
#
loop_
_entity.id
_entity.type
_entity.pdbx_description
1 polymer ?
#
loop_
_entity_poly.entity_id
_entity_poly.type
_entity_poly.pdbx_seq_one_letter_code
_entity_poly.pdbx_strand_id
1 'polypeptide(L)'
;MKLPQDLRYTDSHEWVRREADGTVAVGITDHAQEQLGDIVFVEAPKPGRKVKAGEAVGVVESVKAASDIYAPVAGEIVDVNAELAAAPEKVNADAYAAWMYRLRPDDAAAVDRLLDAAAYEKTASA
;
A
#
# COMPACT_ATOMS: atom_id res chain seq x y z
N MET A 1 -5.59 0.20 -16.38
CA MET A 1 -4.96 0.07 -15.06
C MET A 1 -3.45 0.13 -15.20
N LYS A 2 -2.80 0.99 -14.44
CA LYS A 2 -1.34 1.07 -14.41
C LYS A 2 -0.78 -0.01 -13.49
N LEU A 3 0.26 -0.73 -13.96
CA LEU A 3 0.94 -1.76 -13.18
C LEU A 3 2.45 -1.67 -13.39
N PRO A 4 3.13 -0.81 -12.61
CA PRO A 4 4.59 -0.75 -12.67
C PRO A 4 5.22 -2.14 -12.49
N GLN A 5 6.17 -2.48 -13.35
CA GLN A 5 6.78 -3.80 -13.39
C GLN A 5 7.86 -4.00 -12.30
N ASP A 6 8.31 -2.92 -11.71
CA ASP A 6 9.38 -2.94 -10.70
C ASP A 6 8.84 -3.00 -9.27
N LEU A 7 7.52 -3.09 -9.10
CA LEU A 7 6.87 -3.19 -7.81
C LEU A 7 6.43 -4.63 -7.51
N ARG A 8 6.12 -4.87 -6.24
CA ARG A 8 5.42 -6.08 -5.81
C ARG A 8 4.02 -5.70 -5.36
N TYR A 9 3.14 -6.69 -5.28
CA TYR A 9 1.71 -6.45 -5.02
C TYR A 9 1.15 -7.50 -4.09
N THR A 10 0.06 -7.14 -3.40
CA THR A 10 -0.71 -8.10 -2.59
C THR A 10 -2.07 -8.35 -3.24
N ASP A 11 -2.73 -9.42 -2.83
CA ASP A 11 -4.08 -9.74 -3.30
C ASP A 11 -5.15 -8.81 -2.71
N SER A 12 -4.80 -8.02 -1.71
CA SER A 12 -5.67 -6.98 -1.14
C SER A 12 -5.42 -5.61 -1.73
N HIS A 13 -4.68 -5.55 -2.84
CA HIS A 13 -4.48 -4.35 -3.67
C HIS A 13 -3.58 -3.29 -3.05
N GLU A 14 -2.53 -3.72 -2.32
CA GLU A 14 -1.43 -2.83 -1.94
C GLU A 14 -0.25 -3.04 -2.90
N TRP A 15 0.46 -1.96 -3.19
CA TRP A 15 1.74 -2.05 -3.90
C TRP A 15 2.89 -1.89 -2.90
N VAL A 16 4.03 -2.48 -3.23
CA VAL A 16 5.22 -2.49 -2.37
C VAL A 16 6.42 -2.11 -3.21
N ARG A 17 7.15 -1.09 -2.79
CA ARG A 17 8.38 -0.61 -3.46
C ARG A 17 9.56 -0.72 -2.50
N ARG A 18 10.62 -1.40 -2.94
CA ARG A 18 11.86 -1.47 -2.16
C ARG A 18 12.55 -0.11 -2.18
N GLU A 19 13.03 0.31 -1.00
CA GLU A 19 13.83 1.51 -0.84
C GLU A 19 15.29 1.13 -0.63
N ALA A 20 16.20 2.08 -0.88
CA ALA A 20 17.64 1.84 -0.81
C ALA A 20 18.12 1.48 0.59
N ASP A 21 17.40 1.90 1.63
CA ASP A 21 17.77 1.66 3.04
C ASP A 21 17.26 0.33 3.59
N GLY A 22 16.68 -0.53 2.76
CA GLY A 22 16.15 -1.83 3.17
C GLY A 22 14.70 -1.79 3.63
N THR A 23 14.08 -0.62 3.72
CA THR A 23 12.65 -0.51 4.00
C THR A 23 11.85 -0.69 2.71
N VAL A 24 10.53 -0.80 2.84
CA VAL A 24 9.62 -0.77 1.69
C VAL A 24 8.58 0.32 1.89
N ALA A 25 8.21 0.99 0.80
CA ALA A 25 7.08 1.91 0.78
C ALA A 25 5.85 1.12 0.34
N VAL A 26 4.71 1.42 0.95
CA VAL A 26 3.45 0.72 0.69
C VAL A 26 2.35 1.73 0.41
N GLY A 27 1.55 1.45 -0.60
CA GLY A 27 0.37 2.23 -0.92
C GLY A 27 -0.69 1.33 -1.55
N ILE A 28 -1.79 1.90 -2.00
CA ILE A 28 -2.83 1.14 -2.70
C ILE A 28 -2.64 1.28 -4.21
N THR A 29 -3.05 0.25 -4.96
CA THR A 29 -2.87 0.22 -6.41
C THR A 29 -3.82 1.15 -7.13
N ASP A 30 -3.54 1.42 -8.40
CA ASP A 30 -4.43 2.18 -9.27
C ASP A 30 -5.81 1.51 -9.34
N HIS A 31 -5.83 0.18 -9.43
CA HIS A 31 -7.08 -0.59 -9.40
C HIS A 31 -7.88 -0.31 -8.13
N ALA A 32 -7.23 -0.28 -6.97
CA ALA A 32 -7.90 -0.03 -5.69
C ALA A 32 -8.52 1.38 -5.65
N GLN A 33 -7.79 2.41 -6.09
CA GLN A 33 -8.32 3.76 -6.06
C GLN A 33 -9.47 3.93 -7.05
N GLU A 34 -9.45 3.26 -8.20
CA GLU A 34 -10.56 3.27 -9.15
C GLU A 34 -11.81 2.65 -8.55
N GLN A 35 -11.66 1.53 -7.83
CA GLN A 35 -12.77 0.85 -7.17
C GLN A 35 -13.38 1.70 -6.06
N LEU A 36 -12.55 2.43 -5.31
CA LEU A 36 -13.00 3.25 -4.20
C LEU A 36 -13.62 4.58 -4.67
N GLY A 37 -13.13 5.15 -5.76
CA GLY A 37 -13.53 6.48 -6.20
C GLY A 37 -12.77 7.56 -5.43
N ASP A 38 -13.36 8.74 -5.31
CA ASP A 38 -12.68 9.90 -4.70
C ASP A 38 -12.32 9.64 -3.24
N ILE A 39 -11.03 9.66 -2.95
CA ILE A 39 -10.49 9.44 -1.61
C ILE A 39 -10.60 10.74 -0.82
N VAL A 40 -11.20 10.65 0.37
CA VAL A 40 -11.46 11.81 1.22
C VAL A 40 -10.73 11.74 2.56
N PHE A 41 -10.22 10.56 2.94
CA PHE A 41 -9.52 10.39 4.20
C PHE A 41 -8.57 9.20 4.13
N VAL A 42 -7.36 9.37 4.68
CA VAL A 42 -6.38 8.29 4.83
C VAL A 42 -5.93 8.28 6.28
N GLU A 43 -6.14 7.15 6.96
CA GLU A 43 -5.64 6.92 8.30
C GLU A 43 -4.43 6.02 8.21
N ALA A 44 -3.23 6.58 8.42
CA ALA A 44 -1.98 5.85 8.36
C ALA A 44 -1.68 5.17 9.70
N PRO A 45 -0.88 4.07 9.67
CA PRO A 45 -0.44 3.44 10.91
C PRO A 45 0.54 4.34 11.65
N LYS A 46 0.79 4.02 12.94
CA LYS A 46 1.74 4.79 13.75
C LYS A 46 3.15 4.25 13.58
N PRO A 47 4.16 5.13 13.41
CA PRO A 47 5.55 4.70 13.43
C PRO A 47 5.90 3.99 14.74
N GLY A 48 6.75 2.98 14.66
CA GLY A 48 7.14 2.17 15.81
C GLY A 48 6.26 0.95 16.06
N ARG A 49 5.11 0.85 15.40
CA ARG A 49 4.22 -0.30 15.54
C ARG A 49 4.79 -1.52 14.81
N LYS A 50 4.81 -2.65 15.50
CA LYS A 50 5.16 -3.94 14.88
C LYS A 50 3.91 -4.60 14.36
N VAL A 51 3.97 -5.14 13.15
CA VAL A 51 2.82 -5.71 12.46
C VAL A 51 3.14 -7.07 11.88
N LYS A 52 2.10 -7.86 11.65
CA LYS A 52 2.19 -9.16 10.98
C LYS A 52 1.68 -9.04 9.55
N ALA A 53 2.12 -9.93 8.68
CA ALA A 53 1.58 -10.00 7.32
C ALA A 53 0.06 -10.18 7.37
N GLY A 54 -0.66 -9.38 6.60
CA GLY A 54 -2.12 -9.43 6.55
C GLY A 54 -2.84 -8.70 7.67
N GLU A 55 -2.12 -8.09 8.60
CA GLU A 55 -2.73 -7.31 9.67
C GLU A 55 -3.24 -5.98 9.13
N ALA A 56 -4.45 -5.57 9.53
CA ALA A 56 -5.00 -4.26 9.17
C ALA A 56 -4.22 -3.17 9.93
N VAL A 57 -3.65 -2.22 9.19
CA VAL A 57 -2.77 -1.20 9.76
C VAL A 57 -3.29 0.22 9.55
N GLY A 58 -4.22 0.42 8.64
CA GLY A 58 -4.77 1.74 8.36
C GLY A 58 -6.08 1.64 7.61
N VAL A 59 -6.65 2.79 7.24
CA VAL A 59 -7.93 2.87 6.54
C VAL A 59 -7.87 3.94 5.47
N VAL A 60 -8.47 3.65 4.32
CA VAL A 60 -8.70 4.63 3.26
C VAL A 60 -10.22 4.80 3.13
N GLU A 61 -10.70 6.02 3.25
CA GLU A 61 -12.13 6.31 3.07
C GLU A 61 -12.35 7.11 1.79
N SER A 62 -13.36 6.70 1.04
CA SER A 62 -13.82 7.42 -0.14
C SER A 62 -15.22 7.95 0.09
N VAL A 63 -15.74 8.69 -0.88
CA VAL A 63 -17.12 9.23 -0.81
C VAL A 63 -18.17 8.11 -0.71
N LYS A 64 -17.84 6.87 -1.09
CA LYS A 64 -18.80 5.77 -1.12
C LYS A 64 -18.47 4.59 -0.22
N ALA A 65 -17.23 4.45 0.27
CA ALA A 65 -16.82 3.26 1.02
C ALA A 65 -15.57 3.52 1.86
N ALA A 66 -15.34 2.63 2.84
CA ALA A 66 -14.08 2.58 3.60
C ALA A 66 -13.42 1.23 3.35
N SER A 67 -12.11 1.21 3.31
CA SER A 67 -11.33 -0.01 3.08
C SER A 67 -10.12 -0.04 4.00
N ASP A 68 -9.86 -1.21 4.60
CA ASP A 68 -8.66 -1.41 5.40
C ASP A 68 -7.43 -1.49 4.49
N ILE A 69 -6.31 -1.00 5.01
CA ILE A 69 -4.99 -1.20 4.40
C ILE A 69 -4.29 -2.28 5.22
N TYR A 70 -3.77 -3.31 4.55
CA TYR A 70 -3.14 -4.45 5.22
C TYR A 70 -1.63 -4.41 5.04
N ALA A 71 -0.89 -4.89 6.06
CA ALA A 71 0.56 -5.03 5.96
C ALA A 71 0.90 -6.15 4.98
N PRO A 72 1.78 -5.90 4.00
CA PRO A 72 2.13 -6.93 3.00
C PRO A 72 3.03 -8.01 3.58
N VAL A 73 3.86 -7.66 4.56
CA VAL A 73 4.79 -8.56 5.24
C VAL A 73 4.90 -8.14 6.70
N ALA A 74 5.41 -9.04 7.54
CA ALA A 74 5.68 -8.70 8.94
C ALA A 74 6.86 -7.73 9.03
N GLY A 75 6.80 -6.81 9.97
CA GLY A 75 7.86 -5.84 10.19
C GLY A 75 7.46 -4.72 11.12
N GLU A 76 8.22 -3.64 11.06
CA GLU A 76 7.98 -2.45 11.88
C GLU A 76 7.66 -1.25 10.99
N ILE A 77 6.60 -0.52 11.34
CA ILE A 77 6.26 0.74 10.67
C ILE A 77 7.31 1.77 11.09
N VAL A 78 8.02 2.35 10.13
CA VAL A 78 9.11 3.29 10.41
C VAL A 78 8.81 4.73 9.97
N ASP A 79 7.85 4.93 9.07
CA ASP A 79 7.50 6.26 8.58
C ASP A 79 6.09 6.27 7.99
N VAL A 80 5.47 7.43 7.95
CA VAL A 80 4.17 7.64 7.32
C VAL A 80 4.22 8.91 6.47
N ASN A 81 3.42 8.93 5.41
CA ASN A 81 3.34 10.08 4.51
C ASN A 81 2.29 11.06 5.00
N ALA A 82 2.73 12.09 5.72
CA ALA A 82 1.85 13.08 6.30
C ALA A 82 1.07 13.90 5.26
N GLU A 83 1.55 13.97 4.03
CA GLU A 83 0.83 14.69 2.96
C GLU A 83 -0.56 14.13 2.70
N LEU A 84 -0.75 12.82 2.87
CA LEU A 84 -2.03 12.21 2.60
C LEU A 84 -3.09 12.53 3.63
N ALA A 85 -2.69 12.91 4.85
CA ALA A 85 -3.63 13.39 5.85
C ALA A 85 -4.22 14.75 5.45
N ALA A 86 -3.39 15.61 4.85
CA ALA A 86 -3.81 16.94 4.39
C ALA A 86 -4.45 16.92 3.00
N ALA A 87 -4.01 16.01 2.13
CA ALA A 87 -4.41 15.96 0.72
C ALA A 87 -4.64 14.51 0.28
N PRO A 88 -5.68 13.82 0.79
CA PRO A 88 -5.95 12.42 0.45
C PRO A 88 -6.25 12.19 -1.03
N GLU A 89 -6.73 13.19 -1.74
CA GLU A 89 -7.00 13.12 -3.18
C GLU A 89 -5.75 12.87 -4.02
N LYS A 90 -4.55 13.00 -3.46
CA LYS A 90 -3.31 12.66 -4.15
C LYS A 90 -3.24 11.17 -4.51
N VAL A 91 -3.94 10.32 -3.75
CA VAL A 91 -4.04 8.89 -4.06
C VAL A 91 -4.72 8.70 -5.42
N ASN A 92 -5.76 9.46 -5.71
CA ASN A 92 -6.46 9.40 -6.99
C ASN A 92 -5.61 9.99 -8.14
N ALA A 93 -4.84 11.02 -7.84
CA ALA A 93 -4.02 11.70 -8.85
C ALA A 93 -2.89 10.80 -9.36
N ASP A 94 -2.19 10.12 -8.44
CA ASP A 94 -1.14 9.17 -8.79
C ASP A 94 -0.94 8.18 -7.63
N ALA A 95 -1.57 7.03 -7.75
CA ALA A 95 -1.55 6.01 -6.69
C ALA A 95 -0.13 5.54 -6.37
N TYR A 96 0.76 5.48 -7.35
CA TYR A 96 2.13 4.97 -7.16
C TYR A 96 3.11 6.02 -6.65
N ALA A 97 2.75 7.28 -6.66
CA ALA A 97 3.49 8.35 -5.99
C ALA A 97 2.98 8.58 -4.56
N ALA A 98 1.75 8.19 -4.29
CA ALA A 98 1.08 8.41 -3.00
C ALA A 98 1.35 7.25 -2.03
N TRP A 99 2.61 7.10 -1.63
CA TRP A 99 2.94 6.09 -0.63
C TRP A 99 2.29 6.47 0.71
N MET A 100 1.83 5.45 1.44
CA MET A 100 1.09 5.66 2.69
C MET A 100 1.96 5.50 3.91
N TYR A 101 2.82 4.48 3.92
CA TYR A 101 3.75 4.24 5.02
C TYR A 101 4.98 3.49 4.53
N ARG A 102 6.03 3.53 5.34
CA ARG A 102 7.23 2.71 5.15
C ARG A 102 7.34 1.67 6.24
N LEU A 103 7.76 0.49 5.85
CA LEU A 103 7.85 -0.69 6.71
C LEU A 103 9.26 -1.25 6.60
N ARG A 104 9.86 -1.58 7.76
CA ARG A 104 11.11 -2.36 7.76
C ARG A 104 10.72 -3.83 7.90
N PRO A 105 10.88 -4.64 6.83
CA PRO A 105 10.51 -6.06 6.91
C PRO A 105 11.39 -6.81 7.91
N ASP A 106 10.79 -7.73 8.65
CA ASP A 106 11.53 -8.65 9.51
C ASP A 106 12.38 -9.61 8.67
N ASP A 107 11.87 -9.95 7.47
CA ASP A 107 12.56 -10.83 6.52
C ASP A 107 12.45 -10.21 5.13
N ALA A 108 13.56 -9.70 4.61
CA ALA A 108 13.59 -9.07 3.29
C ALA A 108 13.14 -10.02 2.18
N ALA A 109 13.38 -11.33 2.33
CA ALA A 109 12.96 -12.34 1.35
C ALA A 109 11.44 -12.48 1.26
N ALA A 110 10.70 -12.08 2.29
CA ALA A 110 9.24 -12.12 2.26
C ALA A 110 8.67 -11.21 1.16
N VAL A 111 9.36 -10.12 0.84
CA VAL A 111 8.95 -9.20 -0.23
C VAL A 111 9.02 -9.90 -1.60
N ASP A 112 10.01 -10.77 -1.80
CA ASP A 112 10.16 -11.52 -3.06
C ASP A 112 9.04 -12.53 -3.27
N ARG A 113 8.33 -12.92 -2.23
CA ARG A 113 7.22 -13.86 -2.30
C ARG A 113 5.89 -13.20 -2.62
N LEU A 114 5.84 -11.87 -2.66
CA LEU A 114 4.65 -11.14 -3.05
C LEU A 114 4.43 -11.26 -4.56
N LEU A 115 3.23 -10.88 -5.01
CA LEU A 115 2.88 -10.97 -6.43
C LEU A 115 3.71 -9.99 -7.25
N ASP A 116 4.17 -10.42 -8.42
CA ASP A 116 4.69 -9.49 -9.41
C ASP A 116 3.52 -8.86 -10.19
N ALA A 117 3.82 -7.95 -11.10
CA ALA A 117 2.79 -7.24 -11.85
C ALA A 117 1.90 -8.20 -12.65
N ALA A 118 2.48 -9.22 -13.29
CA ALA A 118 1.71 -10.17 -14.10
C ALA A 118 0.77 -11.02 -13.24
N ALA A 119 1.25 -11.51 -12.10
CA ALA A 119 0.44 -12.31 -11.18
C ALA A 119 -0.69 -11.45 -10.56
N TYR A 120 -0.37 -10.24 -10.19
CA TYR A 120 -1.37 -9.32 -9.63
C TYR A 120 -2.45 -8.98 -10.67
N GLU A 121 -2.06 -8.75 -11.92
CA GLU A 121 -3.01 -8.43 -12.99
C GLU A 121 -4.06 -9.54 -13.13
N LYS A 122 -3.65 -10.79 -13.05
CA LYS A 122 -4.58 -11.92 -13.08
C LYS A 122 -5.54 -11.90 -11.89
N THR A 123 -5.04 -11.60 -10.71
CA THR A 123 -5.85 -11.50 -9.48
C THR A 123 -6.86 -10.37 -9.60
N ALA A 124 -6.44 -9.19 -10.04
CA ALA A 124 -7.29 -8.01 -10.14
C ALA A 124 -8.34 -8.14 -11.25
N SER A 125 -8.05 -8.90 -12.30
CA SER A 125 -8.97 -9.10 -13.44
C SER A 125 -9.96 -10.24 -13.21
N ALA A 126 -9.77 -11.04 -12.18
CA ALA A 126 -10.59 -12.23 -11.90
C ALA A 126 -12.01 -11.90 -11.44
#